data_a70c9afd91479ffd4eef270c92205aaf
#
_entry.id   a70c9afd91479ffd4eef270c92205aaf
#
_cell.length_a   1.000
_cell.length_b   1.000
_cell.length_c   1.000
_cell.angle_alpha   90.00
_cell.angle_beta   90.00
_cell.angle_gamma   90.00
#
_symmetry.space_group_name_H-M   'P 1'
#
loop_
_entity.id
_entity.type
_entity.pdbx_description
1 polymer ?
#
loop_
_entity_poly.entity_id
_entity_poly.type
_entity_poly.pdbx_seq_one_letter_code
_entity_poly.pdbx_strand_id
1 'polypeptide(L)'
;AYLYFTHAWEKKDKNQDPIFTMENYPKIDGSTATLPLAQAYKSAFTGTDIENVDVTHSKTHNAYVNLINKKSDLILVTYPSEEEQQLAKDAGVELEIVPVVKEAFVFFVNKENSIDNLTLNQIQDIYSGKVTNWKEVGGTDAQILAYQRPQNSGSQSGMLSLVMQGIKMKEPEKETVAQSMVDIVDVVSDYQNKENAIGYSYYYYITTMYSKGKIKLLSVNGIEPTYDNIKTGLYNIQTAYYAVIRKDEPENSNARKLLNAMISTYGQKVAKEAGYVQNY
;
A
#
# COMPACT_ATOMS: atom_id res chain seq x y z
N ALA A 1 -13.12 12.02 -1.13
CA ALA A 1 -12.43 10.95 -0.39
C ALA A 1 -12.32 11.26 1.11
N TYR A 2 -12.13 12.53 1.51
CA TYR A 2 -12.00 12.93 2.92
C TYR A 2 -13.29 12.71 3.76
N LEU A 3 -14.46 12.78 3.15
CA LEU A 3 -15.75 12.67 3.85
C LEU A 3 -16.09 11.26 4.37
N TYR A 4 -15.52 10.21 3.79
CA TYR A 4 -15.78 8.84 4.23
C TYR A 4 -15.06 8.47 5.53
N PHE A 5 -13.93 9.10 5.83
CA PHE A 5 -13.13 8.81 7.03
C PHE A 5 -13.68 9.44 8.30
N THR A 6 -14.37 10.57 8.19
CA THR A 6 -14.94 11.24 9.35
C THR A 6 -16.08 10.45 10.01
N HIS A 7 -16.89 9.74 9.22
CA HIS A 7 -18.05 9.02 9.75
C HIS A 7 -17.70 7.73 10.50
N ALA A 8 -16.65 7.01 10.08
CA ALA A 8 -16.20 5.81 10.78
C ALA A 8 -15.52 6.12 12.12
N TRP A 9 -14.96 7.33 12.24
CA TRP A 9 -14.20 7.76 13.41
C TRP A 9 -15.05 8.44 14.49
N GLU A 10 -16.25 8.87 14.20
CA GLU A 10 -17.18 9.51 15.16
C GLU A 10 -17.64 8.58 16.30
N LYS A 11 -17.42 7.26 16.15
CA LYS A 11 -17.69 6.26 17.21
C LYS A 11 -16.49 5.99 18.10
N LYS A 12 -15.74 7.00 18.45
CA LYS A 12 -14.59 6.92 19.34
C LYS A 12 -15.00 6.33 20.69
N ASP A 13 -14.30 5.28 21.10
CA ASP A 13 -14.33 4.79 22.48
C ASP A 13 -13.67 5.87 23.36
N LYS A 14 -14.48 6.76 23.92
CA LYS A 14 -14.05 7.94 24.70
C LYS A 14 -13.33 7.56 26.02
N ASN A 15 -13.11 6.27 26.26
CA ASN A 15 -12.62 5.76 27.55
C ASN A 15 -11.12 5.44 27.57
N GLN A 16 -10.39 5.68 26.47
CA GLN A 16 -8.94 5.45 26.44
C GLN A 16 -8.20 6.78 26.61
N ASP A 17 -7.39 6.86 27.67
CA ASP A 17 -6.53 8.02 27.90
C ASP A 17 -5.50 8.17 26.77
N PRO A 18 -5.20 9.40 26.35
CA PRO A 18 -4.15 9.65 25.35
C PRO A 18 -2.79 9.12 25.81
N ILE A 19 -2.07 8.48 24.89
CA ILE A 19 -0.71 7.96 25.12
C ILE A 19 0.34 9.06 24.90
N PHE A 20 0.02 10.01 24.02
CA PHE A 20 0.88 11.12 23.61
C PHE A 20 0.12 12.44 23.68
N THR A 21 0.88 13.52 23.77
CA THR A 21 0.44 14.87 23.40
C THR A 21 0.78 15.16 21.95
N MET A 22 0.22 16.20 21.39
CA MET A 22 0.60 16.66 20.03
C MET A 22 2.08 17.07 19.95
N GLU A 23 2.64 17.55 21.07
CA GLU A 23 4.02 18.05 21.14
C GLU A 23 5.05 16.93 21.22
N ASN A 24 4.73 15.82 21.91
CA ASN A 24 5.66 14.70 22.06
C ASN A 24 5.39 13.53 21.10
N TYR A 25 4.39 13.67 20.23
CA TYR A 25 4.14 12.67 19.20
C TYR A 25 5.34 12.57 18.25
N PRO A 26 5.85 11.36 17.96
CA PRO A 26 6.99 11.21 17.06
C PRO A 26 6.76 11.84 15.69
N LYS A 27 7.83 12.28 15.05
CA LYS A 27 7.78 12.73 13.66
C LYS A 27 7.58 11.52 12.77
N ILE A 28 6.40 11.43 12.16
CA ILE A 28 6.05 10.32 11.26
C ILE A 28 6.06 10.77 9.81
N ASP A 29 6.33 9.81 8.94
CA ASP A 29 6.21 9.96 7.49
C ASP A 29 5.64 8.66 6.91
N GLY A 30 5.34 8.63 5.64
CA GLY A 30 4.78 7.43 5.05
C GLY A 30 4.42 7.55 3.58
N SER A 31 3.77 6.50 3.11
CA SER A 31 3.26 6.38 1.76
C SER A 31 1.86 6.99 1.62
N THR A 32 1.41 7.18 0.38
CA THR A 32 0.05 7.64 0.10
C THR A 32 -1.01 6.71 0.70
N ALA A 33 -0.83 5.40 0.57
CA ALA A 33 -1.79 4.40 1.01
C ALA A 33 -1.88 4.27 2.55
N THR A 34 -0.87 4.70 3.29
CA THR A 34 -0.84 4.66 4.75
C THR A 34 -1.25 5.96 5.42
N LEU A 35 -1.52 7.02 4.64
CA LEU A 35 -1.91 8.32 5.18
C LEU A 35 -3.13 8.23 6.12
N PRO A 36 -4.24 7.57 5.76
CA PRO A 36 -5.37 7.45 6.66
C PRO A 36 -5.06 6.69 7.95
N LEU A 37 -4.18 5.68 7.86
CA LEU A 37 -3.74 4.92 9.03
C LEU A 37 -2.93 5.80 9.99
N ALA A 38 -2.00 6.58 9.45
CA ALA A 38 -1.20 7.53 10.23
C ALA A 38 -2.06 8.59 10.92
N GLN A 39 -3.06 9.12 10.23
CA GLN A 39 -4.02 10.08 10.78
C GLN A 39 -4.86 9.45 11.89
N ALA A 40 -5.36 8.24 11.69
CA ALA A 40 -6.15 7.51 12.67
C ALA A 40 -5.35 7.25 13.95
N TYR A 41 -4.12 6.80 13.84
CA TYR A 41 -3.25 6.58 15.00
C TYR A 41 -2.94 7.88 15.75
N LYS A 42 -2.56 8.95 15.05
CA LYS A 42 -2.27 10.22 15.71
C LYS A 42 -3.49 10.79 16.42
N SER A 43 -4.66 10.72 15.80
CA SER A 43 -5.92 11.11 16.40
C SER A 43 -6.21 10.29 17.68
N ALA A 44 -6.16 8.96 17.59
CA ALA A 44 -6.46 8.08 18.69
C ALA A 44 -5.47 8.22 19.86
N PHE A 45 -4.19 8.28 19.56
CA PHE A 45 -3.14 8.27 20.59
C PHE A 45 -2.90 9.63 21.23
N THR A 46 -3.33 10.72 20.61
CA THR A 46 -3.26 12.08 21.18
C THR A 46 -4.59 12.59 21.72
N GLY A 47 -5.70 11.89 21.45
CA GLY A 47 -7.03 12.37 21.80
C GLY A 47 -7.51 13.58 21.00
N THR A 48 -6.85 13.88 19.87
CA THR A 48 -7.17 15.01 19.00
C THR A 48 -8.12 14.55 17.90
N ASP A 49 -9.12 15.38 17.55
CA ASP A 49 -10.03 15.07 16.45
C ASP A 49 -9.27 14.92 15.14
N ILE A 50 -9.67 13.94 14.32
CA ILE A 50 -8.92 13.55 13.13
C ILE A 50 -8.76 14.69 12.11
N GLU A 51 -9.73 15.59 12.03
CA GLU A 51 -9.69 16.78 11.18
C GLU A 51 -8.63 17.81 11.60
N ASN A 52 -8.15 17.71 12.84
CA ASN A 52 -7.12 18.57 13.41
C ASN A 52 -5.74 17.91 13.52
N VAL A 53 -5.58 16.69 13.01
CA VAL A 53 -4.27 16.03 12.96
C VAL A 53 -3.66 16.20 11.58
N ASP A 54 -2.40 16.60 11.59
CA ASP A 54 -1.58 16.74 10.40
C ASP A 54 -0.45 15.70 10.44
N VAL A 55 -0.25 15.01 9.33
CA VAL A 55 0.80 14.00 9.18
C VAL A 55 1.52 14.17 7.85
N THR A 56 2.83 13.98 7.87
CA THR A 56 3.65 14.01 6.66
C THR A 56 3.53 12.69 5.89
N HIS A 57 3.43 12.78 4.57
CA HIS A 57 3.50 11.63 3.67
C HIS A 57 4.31 11.98 2.42
N SER A 58 5.60 11.70 2.48
CA SER A 58 6.56 12.05 1.41
C SER A 58 6.62 11.00 0.31
N LYS A 59 5.77 9.99 0.33
CA LYS A 59 5.78 8.75 -0.45
C LYS A 59 6.90 7.80 0.02
N THR A 60 6.80 6.54 -0.39
CA THR A 60 7.60 5.43 0.17
C THR A 60 9.09 5.70 0.16
N HIS A 61 9.67 6.00 -0.99
CA HIS A 61 11.13 6.18 -1.08
C HIS A 61 11.63 7.34 -0.22
N ASN A 62 10.98 8.49 -0.33
CA ASN A 62 11.36 9.67 0.44
C ASN A 62 11.16 9.47 1.95
N ALA A 63 10.14 8.71 2.37
CA ALA A 63 9.94 8.36 3.77
C ALA A 63 11.12 7.53 4.31
N TYR A 64 11.61 6.55 3.55
CA TYR A 64 12.82 5.81 3.92
C TYR A 64 14.05 6.72 4.02
N VAL A 65 14.26 7.60 3.05
CA VAL A 65 15.34 8.58 3.07
C VAL A 65 15.25 9.48 4.31
N ASN A 66 14.06 9.96 4.64
CA ASN A 66 13.83 10.80 5.81
C ASN A 66 14.09 10.06 7.13
N LEU A 67 13.73 8.78 7.23
CA LEU A 67 14.03 7.96 8.40
C LEU A 67 15.52 7.72 8.55
N ILE A 68 16.21 7.34 7.48
CA ILE A 68 17.65 7.09 7.46
C ILE A 68 18.42 8.35 7.86
N ASN A 69 17.99 9.52 7.39
CA ASN A 69 18.62 10.82 7.68
C ASN A 69 18.10 11.46 8.98
N LYS A 70 17.37 10.74 9.82
CA LYS A 70 16.86 11.21 11.13
C LYS A 70 15.90 12.42 11.05
N LYS A 71 15.26 12.61 9.89
CA LYS A 71 14.22 13.63 9.72
C LYS A 71 12.84 13.13 10.17
N SER A 72 12.65 11.83 10.22
CA SER A 72 11.48 11.15 10.77
C SER A 72 11.92 10.15 11.83
N ASP A 73 11.04 9.85 12.77
CA ASP A 73 11.28 8.90 13.87
C ASP A 73 10.70 7.52 13.58
N LEU A 74 9.58 7.48 12.88
CA LEU A 74 8.88 6.28 12.46
C LEU A 74 8.20 6.55 11.12
N ILE A 75 8.19 5.55 10.24
CA ILE A 75 7.48 5.64 8.97
C ILE A 75 6.50 4.48 8.79
N LEU A 76 5.37 4.74 8.14
CA LEU A 76 4.38 3.75 7.74
C LEU A 76 4.46 3.57 6.22
N VAL A 77 4.94 2.42 5.79
CA VAL A 77 5.34 2.17 4.41
C VAL A 77 5.15 0.71 4.02
N THR A 78 5.35 0.43 2.74
CA THR A 78 5.56 -0.92 2.22
C THR A 78 6.98 -1.40 2.55
N TYR A 79 7.23 -2.71 2.38
CA TYR A 79 8.58 -3.27 2.60
C TYR A 79 9.62 -2.54 1.74
N PRO A 80 10.83 -2.28 2.26
CA PRO A 80 11.83 -1.51 1.53
C PRO A 80 12.30 -2.22 0.26
N SER A 81 12.53 -1.45 -0.79
CA SER A 81 13.23 -1.92 -2.00
C SER A 81 14.68 -2.29 -1.70
N GLU A 82 15.33 -3.00 -2.62
CA GLU A 82 16.77 -3.29 -2.51
C GLU A 82 17.61 -2.00 -2.41
N GLU A 83 17.22 -0.97 -3.17
CA GLU A 83 17.89 0.34 -3.12
C GLU A 83 17.72 1.00 -1.75
N GLU A 84 16.53 0.99 -1.17
CA GLU A 84 16.28 1.56 0.17
C GLU A 84 17.03 0.80 1.25
N GLN A 85 17.10 -0.53 1.16
CA GLN A 85 17.93 -1.34 2.06
C GLN A 85 19.41 -1.01 1.92
N GLN A 86 19.89 -0.80 0.69
CA GLN A 86 21.29 -0.42 0.44
C GLN A 86 21.59 0.99 0.98
N LEU A 87 20.67 1.96 0.81
CA LEU A 87 20.82 3.30 1.38
C LEU A 87 20.97 3.26 2.91
N ALA A 88 20.17 2.46 3.59
CA ALA A 88 20.28 2.27 5.04
C ALA A 88 21.64 1.68 5.42
N LYS A 89 22.07 0.64 4.72
CA LYS A 89 23.36 -0.01 4.94
C LYS A 89 24.53 0.96 4.73
N ASP A 90 24.52 1.74 3.65
CA ASP A 90 25.56 2.70 3.33
C ASP A 90 25.64 3.82 4.38
N ALA A 91 24.52 4.19 4.97
CA ALA A 91 24.43 5.16 6.06
C ALA A 91 24.75 4.56 7.44
N GLY A 92 25.03 3.26 7.54
CA GLY A 92 25.25 2.58 8.81
C GLY A 92 23.99 2.50 9.69
N VAL A 93 22.80 2.59 9.10
CA VAL A 93 21.52 2.53 9.80
C VAL A 93 20.91 1.13 9.63
N GLU A 94 20.66 0.46 10.73
CA GLU A 94 19.88 -0.78 10.76
C GLU A 94 18.41 -0.45 10.96
N LEU A 95 17.55 -1.01 10.11
CA LEU A 95 16.10 -0.79 10.16
C LEU A 95 15.43 -1.93 10.92
N GLU A 96 14.48 -1.57 11.79
CA GLU A 96 13.53 -2.50 12.40
C GLU A 96 12.19 -2.35 11.68
N ILE A 97 11.74 -3.42 11.02
CA ILE A 97 10.59 -3.43 10.12
C ILE A 97 9.54 -4.34 10.72
N VAL A 98 8.41 -3.75 11.14
CA VAL A 98 7.35 -4.47 11.89
C VAL A 98 6.03 -4.36 11.13
N PRO A 99 5.39 -5.48 10.76
CA PRO A 99 4.08 -5.44 10.13
C PRO A 99 3.03 -4.91 11.11
N VAL A 100 2.19 -3.98 10.65
CA VAL A 100 1.14 -3.36 11.48
C VAL A 100 -0.23 -3.83 11.06
N VAL A 101 -0.51 -3.83 9.76
CA VAL A 101 -1.78 -4.28 9.17
C VAL A 101 -1.51 -5.18 7.98
N LYS A 102 -2.42 -6.10 7.70
CA LYS A 102 -2.37 -6.92 6.48
C LYS A 102 -2.77 -6.09 5.26
N GLU A 103 -2.18 -6.42 4.14
CA GLU A 103 -2.50 -5.85 2.85
C GLU A 103 -2.42 -6.91 1.75
N ALA A 104 -2.98 -6.62 0.60
CA ALA A 104 -2.88 -7.47 -0.58
C ALA A 104 -2.47 -6.65 -1.80
N PHE A 105 -1.69 -7.27 -2.66
CA PHE A 105 -1.33 -6.72 -3.95
C PHE A 105 -2.33 -7.18 -4.99
N VAL A 106 -2.99 -6.25 -5.67
CA VAL A 106 -4.13 -6.53 -6.54
C VAL A 106 -3.90 -6.02 -7.96
N PHE A 107 -4.56 -6.69 -8.89
CA PHE A 107 -4.60 -6.34 -10.31
C PHE A 107 -6.00 -5.92 -10.70
N PHE A 108 -6.09 -4.98 -11.61
CA PHE A 108 -7.38 -4.48 -12.06
C PHE A 108 -7.35 -4.14 -13.55
N VAL A 109 -8.53 -4.26 -14.13
CA VAL A 109 -8.84 -3.90 -15.52
C VAL A 109 -10.09 -3.04 -15.54
N ASN A 110 -10.41 -2.47 -16.69
CA ASN A 110 -11.69 -1.80 -16.90
C ASN A 110 -12.85 -2.82 -16.77
N LYS A 111 -13.99 -2.40 -16.25
CA LYS A 111 -15.18 -3.26 -16.12
C LYS A 111 -15.61 -3.88 -17.45
N GLU A 112 -15.36 -3.23 -18.56
CA GLU A 112 -15.71 -3.73 -19.89
C GLU A 112 -14.70 -4.74 -20.46
N ASN A 113 -13.55 -4.95 -19.80
CA ASN A 113 -12.64 -6.03 -20.16
C ASN A 113 -13.28 -7.37 -19.82
N SER A 114 -13.18 -8.34 -20.71
CA SER A 114 -13.80 -9.65 -20.54
C SER A 114 -13.11 -10.58 -19.54
N ILE A 115 -11.90 -10.22 -19.10
CA ILE A 115 -11.13 -11.02 -18.15
C ILE A 115 -11.57 -10.72 -16.71
N ASP A 116 -11.85 -11.78 -15.95
CA ASP A 116 -12.18 -11.70 -14.52
C ASP A 116 -11.14 -12.36 -13.63
N ASN A 117 -10.29 -13.23 -14.19
CA ASN A 117 -9.27 -13.98 -13.47
C ASN A 117 -8.03 -14.16 -14.33
N LEU A 118 -6.88 -14.10 -13.67
CA LEU A 118 -5.59 -14.50 -14.23
C LEU A 118 -4.88 -15.42 -13.23
N THR A 119 -4.10 -16.36 -13.73
CA THR A 119 -3.15 -17.07 -12.86
C THR A 119 -1.95 -16.18 -12.59
N LEU A 120 -1.24 -16.43 -11.49
CA LEU A 120 0.00 -15.72 -11.20
C LEU A 120 1.01 -15.84 -12.35
N ASN A 121 1.13 -17.04 -12.94
CA ASN A 121 1.99 -17.26 -14.10
C ASN A 121 1.58 -16.41 -15.30
N GLN A 122 0.29 -16.27 -15.58
CA GLN A 122 -0.20 -15.38 -16.66
C GLN A 122 0.14 -13.91 -16.41
N ILE A 123 0.02 -13.46 -15.16
CA ILE A 123 0.42 -12.09 -14.79
C ILE A 123 1.92 -11.89 -15.01
N GLN A 124 2.75 -12.84 -14.59
CA GLN A 124 4.19 -12.81 -14.81
C GLN A 124 4.52 -12.80 -16.32
N ASP A 125 3.82 -13.58 -17.10
CA ASP A 125 4.02 -13.64 -18.57
C ASP A 125 3.60 -12.34 -19.28
N ILE A 126 2.55 -11.69 -18.80
CA ILE A 126 2.12 -10.36 -19.29
C ILE A 126 3.21 -9.32 -19.01
N TYR A 127 3.67 -9.23 -17.77
CA TYR A 127 4.62 -8.20 -17.36
C TYR A 127 6.08 -8.49 -17.78
N SER A 128 6.42 -9.73 -18.10
CA SER A 128 7.71 -10.07 -18.75
C SER A 128 7.70 -9.86 -20.27
N GLY A 129 6.52 -9.66 -20.86
CA GLY A 129 6.35 -9.46 -22.28
C GLY A 129 6.21 -10.75 -23.10
N LYS A 130 6.07 -11.91 -22.48
CA LYS A 130 5.78 -13.17 -23.16
C LYS A 130 4.37 -13.22 -23.73
N VAL A 131 3.41 -12.66 -23.01
CA VAL A 131 2.00 -12.52 -23.42
C VAL A 131 1.74 -11.06 -23.72
N THR A 132 1.30 -10.74 -24.93
CA THR A 132 1.10 -9.38 -25.42
C THR A 132 -0.31 -9.08 -25.90
N ASN A 133 -1.16 -10.11 -25.99
CA ASN A 133 -2.53 -9.99 -26.45
C ASN A 133 -3.48 -10.71 -25.48
N TRP A 134 -4.59 -10.08 -25.15
CA TRP A 134 -5.58 -10.65 -24.21
C TRP A 134 -6.16 -12.00 -24.67
N LYS A 135 -6.21 -12.26 -25.98
CA LYS A 135 -6.70 -13.57 -26.49
C LYS A 135 -5.84 -14.75 -26.03
N GLU A 136 -4.56 -14.53 -25.73
CA GLU A 136 -3.65 -15.58 -25.24
C GLU A 136 -4.01 -16.04 -23.81
N VAL A 137 -4.78 -15.25 -23.08
CA VAL A 137 -5.27 -15.56 -21.73
C VAL A 137 -6.79 -15.66 -21.65
N GLY A 138 -7.45 -15.84 -22.80
CA GLY A 138 -8.91 -16.07 -22.88
C GLY A 138 -9.75 -14.81 -23.04
N GLY A 139 -9.15 -13.67 -23.30
CA GLY A 139 -9.82 -12.41 -23.56
C GLY A 139 -10.08 -12.12 -25.03
N THR A 140 -10.43 -10.88 -25.33
CA THR A 140 -10.64 -10.38 -26.69
C THR A 140 -9.33 -10.26 -27.46
N ASP A 141 -9.39 -10.18 -28.79
CA ASP A 141 -8.21 -9.92 -29.61
C ASP A 141 -7.82 -8.43 -29.53
N ALA A 142 -7.11 -8.09 -28.47
CA ALA A 142 -6.64 -6.75 -28.19
C ALA A 142 -5.26 -6.78 -27.54
N GLN A 143 -4.42 -5.82 -27.90
CA GLN A 143 -3.10 -5.66 -27.30
C GLN A 143 -3.20 -5.32 -25.82
N ILE A 144 -2.33 -5.93 -25.00
CA ILE A 144 -2.24 -5.62 -23.58
C ILE A 144 -1.34 -4.39 -23.38
N LEU A 145 -1.88 -3.37 -22.73
CA LEU A 145 -1.12 -2.24 -22.20
C LEU A 145 -0.86 -2.51 -20.71
N ALA A 146 0.30 -3.08 -20.42
CA ALA A 146 0.70 -3.45 -19.05
C ALA A 146 1.36 -2.25 -18.36
N TYR A 147 0.57 -1.45 -17.67
CA TYR A 147 1.05 -0.25 -16.99
C TYR A 147 1.92 -0.61 -15.80
N GLN A 148 3.02 0.13 -15.66
CA GLN A 148 3.96 0.02 -14.54
C GLN A 148 4.02 1.32 -13.76
N ARG A 149 4.66 1.27 -12.61
CA ARG A 149 4.96 2.42 -11.77
C ARG A 149 6.46 2.76 -11.85
N PRO A 150 6.86 3.99 -11.51
CA PRO A 150 8.28 4.34 -11.47
C PRO A 150 9.06 3.46 -10.48
N GLN A 151 10.34 3.29 -10.75
CA GLN A 151 11.27 2.63 -9.84
C GLN A 151 11.18 3.26 -8.44
N ASN A 152 11.28 2.43 -7.40
CA ASN A 152 11.17 2.82 -5.98
C ASN A 152 9.80 3.36 -5.52
N SER A 153 8.78 3.40 -6.36
CA SER A 153 7.43 3.51 -5.82
C SER A 153 7.09 2.25 -5.02
N GLY A 154 6.31 2.38 -3.96
CA GLY A 154 5.92 1.22 -3.14
C GLY A 154 5.21 0.13 -3.94
N SER A 155 4.39 0.52 -4.92
CA SER A 155 3.71 -0.43 -5.81
C SER A 155 4.68 -1.13 -6.76
N GLN A 156 5.68 -0.43 -7.29
CA GLN A 156 6.68 -1.06 -8.18
C GLN A 156 7.57 -2.03 -7.42
N SER A 157 8.02 -1.65 -6.23
CA SER A 157 8.79 -2.55 -5.35
C SER A 157 7.98 -3.79 -4.97
N GLY A 158 6.70 -3.62 -4.67
CA GLY A 158 5.77 -4.72 -4.42
C GLY A 158 5.60 -5.63 -5.63
N MET A 159 5.44 -5.06 -6.84
CA MET A 159 5.34 -5.84 -8.07
C MET A 159 6.58 -6.71 -8.31
N LEU A 160 7.77 -6.14 -8.11
CA LEU A 160 9.03 -6.87 -8.28
C LEU A 160 9.21 -8.00 -7.26
N SER A 161 8.94 -7.74 -6.00
CA SER A 161 9.19 -8.70 -4.91
C SER A 161 8.08 -9.73 -4.72
N LEU A 162 6.82 -9.31 -4.75
CA LEU A 162 5.66 -10.16 -4.43
C LEU A 162 5.17 -10.96 -5.65
N VAL A 163 5.27 -10.39 -6.84
CA VAL A 163 4.69 -10.95 -8.06
C VAL A 163 5.76 -11.51 -8.98
N MET A 164 6.74 -10.71 -9.39
CA MET A 164 7.74 -11.13 -10.38
C MET A 164 8.79 -12.07 -9.80
N GLN A 165 9.16 -11.93 -8.55
CA GLN A 165 10.03 -12.88 -7.82
C GLN A 165 11.31 -13.23 -8.58
N GLY A 166 12.00 -12.21 -9.11
CA GLY A 166 13.22 -12.37 -9.89
C GLY A 166 13.02 -12.53 -11.41
N ILE A 167 11.78 -12.67 -11.88
CA ILE A 167 11.48 -12.62 -13.32
C ILE A 167 11.62 -11.18 -13.80
N LYS A 168 12.42 -10.97 -14.84
CA LYS A 168 12.64 -9.63 -15.39
C LYS A 168 11.37 -9.10 -16.04
N MET A 169 10.96 -7.90 -15.63
CA MET A 169 9.89 -7.17 -16.29
C MET A 169 10.35 -6.62 -17.64
N LYS A 170 9.42 -6.59 -18.61
CA LYS A 170 9.62 -5.86 -19.85
C LYS A 170 9.86 -4.39 -19.54
N GLU A 171 10.84 -3.78 -20.21
CA GLU A 171 11.01 -2.33 -20.13
C GLU A 171 9.74 -1.64 -20.65
N PRO A 172 9.11 -0.78 -19.84
CA PRO A 172 7.88 -0.12 -20.25
C PRO A 172 8.16 0.99 -21.26
N GLU A 173 7.25 1.17 -22.17
CA GLU A 173 7.17 2.40 -22.96
C GLU A 173 6.88 3.57 -22.02
N LYS A 174 7.39 4.76 -22.31
CA LYS A 174 7.20 5.95 -21.45
C LYS A 174 5.71 6.21 -21.14
N GLU A 175 4.86 5.99 -22.13
CA GLU A 175 3.41 6.18 -22.05
C GLU A 175 2.71 5.17 -21.14
N THR A 176 3.34 4.04 -20.86
CA THR A 176 2.80 3.00 -19.96
C THR A 176 3.41 3.02 -18.57
N VAL A 177 4.05 4.12 -18.17
CA VAL A 177 4.50 4.36 -16.80
C VAL A 177 3.59 5.39 -16.13
N ALA A 178 2.79 4.94 -15.17
CA ALA A 178 1.92 5.80 -14.38
C ALA A 178 2.69 6.39 -13.20
N GLN A 179 2.72 7.72 -13.08
CA GLN A 179 3.56 8.43 -12.12
C GLN A 179 3.06 8.38 -10.68
N SER A 180 1.75 8.16 -10.48
CA SER A 180 1.13 8.10 -9.17
C SER A 180 0.14 6.94 -9.03
N MET A 181 -0.28 6.66 -7.78
CA MET A 181 -1.34 5.68 -7.53
C MET A 181 -2.68 6.09 -8.14
N VAL A 182 -2.94 7.40 -8.26
CA VAL A 182 -4.12 7.95 -8.94
C VAL A 182 -4.03 7.69 -10.44
N ASP A 183 -2.89 7.98 -11.04
CA ASP A 183 -2.71 7.91 -12.50
C ASP A 183 -2.95 6.50 -13.04
N ILE A 184 -2.45 5.46 -12.36
CA ILE A 184 -2.62 4.08 -12.83
C ILE A 184 -4.09 3.65 -12.82
N VAL A 185 -4.87 4.12 -11.85
CA VAL A 185 -6.33 3.89 -11.81
C VAL A 185 -7.03 4.66 -12.91
N ASP A 186 -6.64 5.91 -13.13
CA ASP A 186 -7.25 6.76 -14.15
C ASP A 186 -7.05 6.20 -15.57
N VAL A 187 -5.83 5.80 -15.92
CA VAL A 187 -5.55 5.25 -17.26
C VAL A 187 -6.29 3.94 -17.52
N VAL A 188 -6.41 3.07 -16.54
CA VAL A 188 -7.18 1.80 -16.66
C VAL A 188 -8.67 2.06 -16.75
N SER A 189 -9.18 3.08 -16.05
CA SER A 189 -10.59 3.45 -16.07
C SER A 189 -11.00 4.22 -17.33
N ASP A 190 -10.02 4.71 -18.12
CA ASP A 190 -10.28 5.47 -19.34
C ASP A 190 -10.98 4.60 -20.39
N TYR A 191 -12.01 5.17 -21.03
CA TYR A 191 -12.78 4.48 -22.06
C TYR A 191 -11.93 4.03 -23.25
N GLN A 192 -10.90 4.81 -23.60
CA GLN A 192 -9.99 4.46 -24.72
C GLN A 192 -9.12 3.23 -24.42
N ASN A 193 -8.89 2.94 -23.14
CA ASN A 193 -8.06 1.83 -22.68
C ASN A 193 -8.88 0.63 -22.19
N LYS A 194 -10.21 0.65 -22.33
CA LYS A 194 -11.11 -0.31 -21.72
C LYS A 194 -10.85 -1.79 -22.07
N GLU A 195 -10.34 -2.05 -23.26
CA GLU A 195 -10.05 -3.41 -23.73
C GLU A 195 -8.57 -3.78 -23.56
N ASN A 196 -7.69 -2.83 -23.28
CA ASN A 196 -6.26 -2.97 -23.38
C ASN A 196 -5.54 -2.98 -22.04
N ALA A 197 -5.86 -2.04 -21.14
CA ALA A 197 -5.05 -1.72 -19.99
C ALA A 197 -5.23 -2.70 -18.82
N ILE A 198 -4.10 -3.04 -18.19
CA ILE A 198 -4.03 -3.67 -16.87
C ILE A 198 -3.15 -2.82 -15.96
N GLY A 199 -3.54 -2.72 -14.69
CA GLY A 199 -2.78 -2.03 -13.66
C GLY A 199 -2.72 -2.84 -12.38
N TYR A 200 -1.93 -2.35 -11.43
CA TYR A 200 -1.78 -2.94 -10.11
C TYR A 200 -1.71 -1.87 -9.01
N SER A 201 -2.12 -2.25 -7.84
CA SER A 201 -2.09 -1.39 -6.64
C SER A 201 -2.24 -2.24 -5.37
N TYR A 202 -2.41 -1.58 -4.26
CA TYR A 202 -2.76 -2.21 -3.00
C TYR A 202 -4.27 -2.16 -2.77
N TYR A 203 -4.81 -3.23 -2.20
CA TYR A 203 -6.24 -3.44 -1.98
C TYR A 203 -6.90 -2.25 -1.26
N TYR A 204 -6.30 -1.80 -0.15
CA TYR A 204 -6.88 -0.69 0.62
C TYR A 204 -7.00 0.59 -0.22
N TYR A 205 -5.96 0.93 -0.97
CA TYR A 205 -5.97 2.14 -1.81
C TYR A 205 -7.09 2.10 -2.84
N ILE A 206 -7.18 1.00 -3.58
CA ILE A 206 -8.09 0.86 -4.72
C ILE A 206 -9.56 0.68 -4.29
N THR A 207 -9.80 0.11 -3.11
CA THR A 207 -11.15 -0.13 -2.60
C THR A 207 -11.66 0.96 -1.69
N THR A 208 -10.78 1.65 -0.97
CA THR A 208 -11.16 2.59 0.10
C THR A 208 -10.76 4.03 -0.20
N MET A 209 -9.54 4.27 -0.66
CA MET A 209 -9.05 5.64 -0.88
C MET A 209 -9.42 6.20 -2.25
N TYR A 210 -9.29 5.40 -3.30
CA TYR A 210 -9.52 5.84 -4.67
C TYR A 210 -10.27 4.78 -5.46
N SER A 211 -11.53 4.55 -5.09
CA SER A 211 -12.43 3.62 -5.77
C SER A 211 -13.07 4.29 -6.98
N LYS A 212 -12.90 3.67 -8.15
CA LYS A 212 -13.60 4.06 -9.37
C LYS A 212 -14.51 2.96 -9.87
N GLY A 213 -15.79 3.30 -10.05
CA GLY A 213 -16.81 2.36 -10.52
C GLY A 213 -16.58 1.79 -11.92
N LYS A 214 -15.56 2.27 -12.65
CA LYS A 214 -15.21 1.81 -14.00
C LYS A 214 -14.14 0.72 -14.06
N ILE A 215 -13.56 0.36 -12.92
CA ILE A 215 -12.59 -0.74 -12.82
C ILE A 215 -13.17 -1.91 -12.05
N LYS A 216 -12.59 -3.09 -12.29
CA LYS A 216 -12.84 -4.31 -11.51
C LYS A 216 -11.52 -4.93 -11.10
N LEU A 217 -11.47 -5.48 -9.89
CA LEU A 217 -10.35 -6.26 -9.40
C LEU A 217 -10.39 -7.65 -10.02
N LEU A 218 -9.23 -8.15 -10.44
CA LEU A 218 -9.10 -9.51 -10.95
C LEU A 218 -8.94 -10.51 -9.80
N SER A 219 -9.60 -11.65 -9.93
CA SER A 219 -9.22 -12.84 -9.16
C SER A 219 -7.84 -13.32 -9.62
N VAL A 220 -7.05 -13.86 -8.71
CA VAL A 220 -5.76 -14.48 -9.01
C VAL A 220 -5.80 -15.94 -8.57
N ASN A 221 -5.45 -16.83 -9.48
CA ASN A 221 -5.56 -18.28 -9.27
C ASN A 221 -6.98 -18.70 -8.81
N GLY A 222 -8.00 -18.03 -9.32
CA GLY A 222 -9.39 -18.28 -8.99
C GLY A 222 -9.87 -17.70 -7.65
N ILE A 223 -9.04 -16.95 -6.94
CA ILE A 223 -9.40 -16.36 -5.63
C ILE A 223 -9.59 -14.86 -5.78
N GLU A 224 -10.77 -14.40 -5.40
CA GLU A 224 -11.11 -12.97 -5.40
C GLU A 224 -10.42 -12.23 -4.24
N PRO A 225 -9.84 -11.05 -4.47
CA PRO A 225 -9.27 -10.22 -3.41
C PRO A 225 -10.38 -9.53 -2.61
N THR A 226 -10.95 -10.24 -1.66
CA THR A 226 -11.93 -9.72 -0.69
C THR A 226 -11.26 -9.51 0.66
N TYR A 227 -11.91 -8.70 1.54
CA TYR A 227 -11.44 -8.53 2.91
C TYR A 227 -11.22 -9.87 3.62
N ASP A 228 -12.19 -10.79 3.53
CA ASP A 228 -12.11 -12.08 4.20
C ASP A 228 -11.02 -12.98 3.60
N ASN A 229 -10.86 -13.01 2.29
CA ASN A 229 -9.82 -13.79 1.62
C ASN A 229 -8.42 -13.24 1.92
N ILE A 230 -8.29 -11.95 2.14
CA ILE A 230 -7.03 -11.32 2.57
C ILE A 230 -6.77 -11.64 4.05
N LYS A 231 -7.76 -11.46 4.91
CA LYS A 231 -7.63 -11.73 6.35
C LYS A 231 -7.27 -13.18 6.64
N THR A 232 -7.87 -14.12 5.93
CA THR A 232 -7.64 -15.57 6.13
C THR A 232 -6.41 -16.11 5.40
N GLY A 233 -5.80 -15.32 4.51
CA GLY A 233 -4.66 -15.76 3.71
C GLY A 233 -5.02 -16.58 2.47
N LEU A 234 -6.30 -16.68 2.12
CA LEU A 234 -6.74 -17.43 0.94
C LEU A 234 -6.30 -16.75 -0.36
N TYR A 235 -6.43 -15.42 -0.45
CA TYR A 235 -5.81 -14.65 -1.52
C TYR A 235 -4.30 -14.56 -1.25
N ASN A 236 -3.47 -15.09 -2.14
CA ASN A 236 -2.09 -15.43 -1.82
C ASN A 236 -1.03 -14.34 -2.10
N ILE A 237 -1.36 -13.25 -2.79
CA ILE A 237 -0.43 -12.13 -2.94
C ILE A 237 -0.60 -11.18 -1.76
N GLN A 238 -0.12 -11.66 -0.61
CA GLN A 238 -0.24 -10.95 0.66
C GLN A 238 1.02 -10.17 1.00
N THR A 239 0.82 -9.07 1.67
CA THR A 239 1.85 -8.23 2.24
C THR A 239 1.33 -7.55 3.51
N ALA A 240 1.98 -6.49 3.93
CA ALA A 240 1.60 -5.67 5.05
C ALA A 240 1.91 -4.20 4.75
N TYR A 241 1.34 -3.29 5.52
CA TYR A 241 1.98 -2.02 5.79
C TYR A 241 2.79 -2.15 7.06
N TYR A 242 3.99 -1.64 7.02
CA TYR A 242 5.00 -1.79 8.07
C TYR A 242 5.22 -0.45 8.77
N ALA A 243 5.40 -0.52 10.09
CA ALA A 243 6.05 0.54 10.82
C ALA A 243 7.56 0.26 10.81
N VAL A 244 8.35 1.24 10.40
CA VAL A 244 9.79 1.12 10.35
C VAL A 244 10.40 2.19 11.24
N ILE A 245 11.31 1.77 12.10
CA ILE A 245 12.13 2.64 12.96
C ILE A 245 13.62 2.28 12.78
N ARG A 246 14.51 3.16 13.21
CA ARG A 246 15.91 2.79 13.36
C ARG A 246 16.04 1.83 14.54
N LYS A 247 16.79 0.76 14.38
CA LYS A 247 16.92 -0.30 15.40
C LYS A 247 17.61 0.17 16.67
N ASP A 248 18.45 1.22 16.56
CA ASP A 248 19.16 1.82 17.69
C ASP A 248 18.30 2.78 18.54
N GLU A 249 17.01 2.92 18.23
CA GLU A 249 16.10 3.68 19.08
C GLU A 249 16.04 3.05 20.48
N PRO A 250 16.23 3.85 21.56
CA PRO A 250 16.11 3.35 22.93
C PRO A 250 14.74 2.73 23.21
N GLU A 251 14.67 1.75 24.08
CA GLU A 251 13.40 1.09 24.44
C GLU A 251 12.34 2.06 24.98
N ASN A 252 12.76 3.13 25.62
CA ASN A 252 11.88 4.16 26.19
C ASN A 252 11.67 5.37 25.23
N SER A 253 12.17 5.31 24.00
CA SER A 253 11.93 6.38 23.02
C SER A 253 10.46 6.49 22.63
N ASN A 254 10.05 7.69 22.24
CA ASN A 254 8.66 7.90 21.76
C ASN A 254 8.39 7.14 20.46
N ALA A 255 9.40 6.97 19.59
CA ALA A 255 9.26 6.15 18.37
C ALA A 255 8.91 4.70 18.72
N ARG A 256 9.60 4.11 19.68
CA ARG A 256 9.35 2.72 20.11
C ARG A 256 8.03 2.57 20.87
N LYS A 257 7.67 3.55 21.68
CA LYS A 257 6.34 3.60 22.34
C LYS A 257 5.21 3.67 21.31
N LEU A 258 5.38 4.45 20.24
CA LEU A 258 4.42 4.56 19.16
C LEU A 258 4.28 3.23 18.41
N LEU A 259 5.39 2.59 18.05
CA LEU A 259 5.40 1.27 17.43
C LEU A 259 4.63 0.25 18.27
N ASN A 260 4.90 0.19 19.56
CA ASN A 260 4.21 -0.71 20.50
C ASN A 260 2.71 -0.39 20.60
N ALA A 261 2.33 0.87 20.58
CA ALA A 261 0.94 1.29 20.57
C ALA A 261 0.20 0.84 19.30
N MET A 262 0.85 0.92 18.13
CA MET A 262 0.27 0.48 16.85
C MET A 262 -0.04 -1.01 16.82
N ILE A 263 0.84 -1.84 17.36
CA ILE A 263 0.66 -3.31 17.39
C ILE A 263 -0.15 -3.81 18.60
N SER A 264 -0.48 -2.94 19.55
CA SER A 264 -1.33 -3.26 20.68
C SER A 264 -2.77 -3.60 20.25
N THR A 265 -3.52 -4.24 21.15
CA THR A 265 -4.95 -4.53 20.90
C THR A 265 -5.72 -3.25 20.53
N TYR A 266 -5.46 -2.15 21.22
CA TYR A 266 -6.08 -0.87 20.92
C TYR A 266 -5.65 -0.32 19.57
N GLY A 267 -4.36 -0.35 19.25
CA GLY A 267 -3.84 0.08 17.93
C GLY A 267 -4.43 -0.75 16.78
N GLN A 268 -4.61 -2.04 16.96
CA GLN A 268 -5.25 -2.90 15.96
C GLN A 268 -6.74 -2.59 15.78
N LYS A 269 -7.43 -2.25 16.88
CA LYS A 269 -8.82 -1.76 16.82
C LYS A 269 -8.91 -0.44 16.03
N VAL A 270 -8.02 0.50 16.30
CA VAL A 270 -7.92 1.77 15.57
C VAL A 270 -7.72 1.52 14.06
N ALA A 271 -6.81 0.64 13.70
CA ALA A 271 -6.54 0.30 12.30
C ALA A 271 -7.77 -0.33 11.62
N LYS A 272 -8.47 -1.24 12.30
CA LYS A 272 -9.69 -1.86 11.79
C LYS A 272 -10.80 -0.83 11.56
N GLU A 273 -11.00 0.08 12.49
CA GLU A 273 -11.99 1.16 12.37
C GLU A 273 -11.66 2.13 11.22
N ALA A 274 -10.38 2.30 10.90
CA ALA A 274 -9.92 3.04 9.72
C ALA A 274 -10.05 2.26 8.39
N GLY A 275 -10.52 1.01 8.44
CA GLY A 275 -10.79 0.17 7.27
C GLY A 275 -9.65 -0.77 6.86
N TYR A 276 -8.56 -0.81 7.61
CA TYR A 276 -7.44 -1.72 7.34
C TYR A 276 -7.71 -3.12 7.88
N VAL A 277 -7.01 -4.11 7.34
CA VAL A 277 -7.10 -5.50 7.81
C VAL A 277 -6.13 -5.71 8.98
N GLN A 278 -6.66 -6.10 10.13
CA GLN A 278 -5.85 -6.36 11.33
C GLN A 278 -4.80 -7.44 11.07
N ASN A 279 -3.59 -7.24 11.59
CA ASN A 279 -2.50 -8.21 11.50
C ASN A 279 -2.43 -9.13 12.72
N TYR A 280 -2.93 -8.68 13.87
CA TYR A 280 -2.89 -9.40 15.16
C TYR A 280 -4.29 -9.64 15.71
#